data_96f4de16687875571201a40dbb2f7560
#
_entry.id   96f4de16687875571201a40dbb2f7560
#
_cell.length_a   1.000
_cell.length_b   1.000
_cell.length_c   1.000
_cell.angle_alpha   90.00
_cell.angle_beta   90.00
_cell.angle_gamma   90.00
#
_symmetry.space_group_name_H-M   'P 1'
#
loop_
_entity.id
_entity.type
_entity.pdbx_description
1 polymer ?
#
loop_
_entity_poly.entity_id
_entity_poly.type
_entity_poly.pdbx_seq_one_letter_code
_entity_poly.pdbx_strand_id
1 'polypeptide(L)'
;MGVYKDSRPTKDGKIWFFKTQYEDFDGTKKPKKSGRYATKKEAEQAELEFKMSLHEKVNQNEMTFEEIIDLFLKFKRKRVRETTYYNYGNKIPYLKPLFKVKLKDFSYSHFERWHDYMQYETTLATRTKNDIYKFLKSILNYATAWYEFSFTKVYPKMTNFNNPNELPPEQLCFTYEEFQQFLEVEEDIRWRAIFEILYYCGLRRGELRGLQWKDIDLEHRTLSVRKQITDRCGSIKKYKFVVPKTQNSIRTLKMPKVLTEDLKKAKLEAKQMSGFNENYFVAADAWPISSNALTDRKNSNCDKSGVKQIRLHDFRHSCASLLINEGANIQVVARYLGHTKIEETLKTYSHLFISTLDEIVDVIDSKTDDN
;
A
#
# COMPACT_ATOMS: atom_id res chain seq x y z
N MET A 1 45.01 -18.38 -12.64
CA MET A 1 43.58 -18.14 -12.77
C MET A 1 43.44 -17.01 -13.74
N GLY A 2 42.63 -17.14 -14.77
CA GLY A 2 42.48 -16.08 -15.75
C GLY A 2 41.73 -16.51 -16.99
N VAL A 3 41.63 -15.56 -17.91
CA VAL A 3 41.00 -15.73 -19.22
C VAL A 3 42.05 -16.19 -20.23
N TYR A 4 41.70 -17.17 -21.03
CA TYR A 4 42.57 -17.84 -22.00
C TYR A 4 41.99 -17.76 -23.38
N LYS A 5 42.84 -17.78 -24.40
CA LYS A 5 42.47 -17.86 -25.79
C LYS A 5 42.62 -19.30 -26.30
N ASP A 6 41.60 -19.87 -26.88
CA ASP A 6 41.70 -21.20 -27.52
C ASP A 6 42.24 -21.06 -28.96
N SER A 7 43.05 -22.00 -29.37
CA SER A 7 43.63 -22.03 -30.72
C SER A 7 42.59 -22.41 -31.78
N ARG A 8 41.47 -23.05 -31.38
CA ARG A 8 40.40 -23.51 -32.29
C ARG A 8 39.09 -22.75 -31.99
N PRO A 9 38.63 -21.88 -32.88
CA PRO A 9 37.35 -21.21 -32.70
C PRO A 9 36.17 -22.19 -32.76
N THR A 10 35.07 -21.82 -32.10
CA THR A 10 33.76 -22.48 -32.30
C THR A 10 33.22 -22.16 -33.71
N LYS A 11 32.16 -22.83 -34.14
CA LYS A 11 31.46 -22.51 -35.41
C LYS A 11 31.04 -21.04 -35.48
N ASP A 12 30.77 -20.40 -34.32
CA ASP A 12 30.36 -19.00 -34.18
C ASP A 12 31.56 -18.06 -33.93
N GLY A 13 32.81 -18.50 -34.17
CA GLY A 13 34.02 -17.69 -34.01
C GLY A 13 34.46 -17.39 -32.58
N LYS A 14 33.84 -17.99 -31.56
CA LYS A 14 34.16 -17.72 -30.12
C LYS A 14 35.43 -18.48 -29.73
N ILE A 15 36.39 -17.77 -29.11
CA ILE A 15 37.71 -18.31 -28.78
C ILE A 15 38.15 -18.05 -27.32
N TRP A 16 37.49 -17.13 -26.58
CA TRP A 16 37.89 -16.77 -25.24
C TRP A 16 37.11 -17.59 -24.22
N PHE A 17 37.80 -18.07 -23.18
CA PHE A 17 37.22 -18.78 -22.03
C PHE A 17 37.99 -18.50 -20.76
N PHE A 18 37.37 -18.70 -19.59
CA PHE A 18 38.06 -18.65 -18.33
C PHE A 18 38.23 -20.03 -17.70
N LYS A 19 39.31 -20.17 -16.93
CA LYS A 19 39.53 -21.29 -15.99
C LYS A 19 39.73 -20.76 -14.60
N THR A 20 38.99 -21.30 -13.64
CA THR A 20 39.18 -20.97 -12.23
C THR A 20 39.02 -22.21 -11.38
N GLN A 21 39.53 -22.18 -10.15
CA GLN A 21 39.22 -23.18 -9.12
C GLN A 21 38.30 -22.54 -8.10
N TYR A 22 37.33 -23.29 -7.63
CA TYR A 22 36.42 -22.87 -6.58
C TYR A 22 36.29 -23.96 -5.52
N GLU A 23 35.93 -23.57 -4.32
CA GLU A 23 35.65 -24.46 -3.21
C GLU A 23 34.15 -24.77 -3.21
N ASP A 24 33.77 -26.06 -3.25
CA ASP A 24 32.39 -26.50 -3.20
C ASP A 24 31.88 -26.57 -1.76
N PHE A 25 30.60 -26.87 -1.57
CA PHE A 25 29.94 -26.93 -0.24
C PHE A 25 30.60 -27.86 0.78
N ASP A 26 31.28 -28.88 0.31
CA ASP A 26 32.02 -29.87 1.11
C ASP A 26 33.45 -29.47 1.41
N GLY A 27 33.88 -28.27 1.03
CA GLY A 27 35.25 -27.76 1.17
C GLY A 27 36.22 -28.30 0.11
N THR A 28 35.75 -29.09 -0.86
CA THR A 28 36.59 -29.61 -1.94
C THR A 28 36.85 -28.57 -3.02
N LYS A 29 38.12 -28.49 -3.49
CA LYS A 29 38.49 -27.59 -4.59
C LYS A 29 38.17 -28.23 -5.93
N LYS A 30 37.25 -27.65 -6.68
CA LYS A 30 36.84 -28.11 -8.02
C LYS A 30 37.29 -27.15 -9.11
N PRO A 31 37.79 -27.64 -10.24
CA PRO A 31 38.12 -26.81 -11.40
C PRO A 31 36.86 -26.46 -12.16
N LYS A 32 36.74 -25.21 -12.63
CA LYS A 32 35.71 -24.72 -13.55
C LYS A 32 36.33 -24.22 -14.83
N LYS A 33 35.89 -24.73 -15.97
CA LYS A 33 36.14 -24.17 -17.29
C LYS A 33 34.81 -23.64 -17.85
N SER A 34 34.79 -22.39 -18.32
CA SER A 34 33.59 -21.80 -18.93
C SER A 34 33.36 -22.29 -20.35
N GLY A 35 32.20 -21.96 -20.91
CA GLY A 35 31.99 -21.92 -22.36
C GLY A 35 32.90 -20.89 -23.02
N ARG A 36 32.83 -20.79 -24.37
CA ARG A 36 33.64 -19.82 -25.12
C ARG A 36 32.84 -18.55 -25.42
N TYR A 37 33.55 -17.41 -25.37
CA TYR A 37 33.02 -16.05 -25.58
C TYR A 37 33.68 -15.45 -26.83
N ALA A 38 33.02 -14.47 -27.45
CA ALA A 38 33.53 -13.79 -28.62
C ALA A 38 34.72 -12.89 -28.30
N THR A 39 34.68 -12.20 -27.17
CA THR A 39 35.69 -11.24 -26.72
C THR A 39 36.32 -11.64 -25.38
N LYS A 40 37.57 -11.15 -25.16
CA LYS A 40 38.27 -11.30 -23.87
C LYS A 40 37.45 -10.66 -22.74
N LYS A 41 36.86 -9.48 -22.98
CA LYS A 41 36.08 -8.72 -22.02
C LYS A 41 34.83 -9.49 -21.56
N GLU A 42 34.12 -10.15 -22.49
CA GLU A 42 33.00 -11.02 -22.13
C GLU A 42 33.42 -12.20 -21.24
N ALA A 43 34.55 -12.82 -21.55
CA ALA A 43 35.07 -13.91 -20.72
C ALA A 43 35.51 -13.46 -19.33
N GLU A 44 36.09 -12.25 -19.19
CA GLU A 44 36.46 -11.61 -17.91
C GLU A 44 35.18 -11.27 -17.11
N GLN A 45 34.17 -10.73 -17.75
CA GLN A 45 32.88 -10.43 -17.13
C GLN A 45 32.20 -11.71 -16.60
N ALA A 46 32.19 -12.76 -17.39
CA ALA A 46 31.64 -14.05 -17.00
C ALA A 46 32.44 -14.74 -15.88
N GLU A 47 33.77 -14.57 -15.84
CA GLU A 47 34.59 -15.03 -14.71
C GLU A 47 34.22 -14.28 -13.42
N LEU A 48 34.05 -12.95 -13.51
CA LEU A 48 33.63 -12.11 -12.38
C LEU A 48 32.24 -12.50 -11.85
N GLU A 49 31.28 -12.69 -12.75
CA GLU A 49 29.92 -13.13 -12.40
C GLU A 49 29.92 -14.52 -11.75
N PHE A 50 30.73 -15.45 -12.27
CA PHE A 50 30.90 -16.77 -11.68
C PHE A 50 31.54 -16.70 -10.28
N LYS A 51 32.57 -15.87 -10.09
CA LYS A 51 33.21 -15.66 -8.77
C LYS A 51 32.23 -15.01 -7.78
N MET A 52 31.43 -14.03 -8.23
CA MET A 52 30.38 -13.42 -7.41
C MET A 52 29.32 -14.46 -6.99
N SER A 53 28.90 -15.33 -7.92
CA SER A 53 27.96 -16.41 -7.61
C SER A 53 28.51 -17.45 -6.63
N LEU A 54 29.81 -17.67 -6.62
CA LEU A 54 30.50 -18.55 -5.66
C LEU A 54 30.63 -17.90 -4.29
N HIS A 55 30.94 -16.61 -4.23
CA HIS A 55 30.96 -15.87 -2.96
C HIS A 55 29.57 -15.85 -2.31
N GLU A 56 28.53 -15.71 -3.10
CA GLU A 56 27.16 -15.85 -2.62
C GLU A 56 26.86 -17.25 -2.09
N LYS A 57 27.38 -18.31 -2.74
CA LYS A 57 27.18 -19.70 -2.29
C LYS A 57 28.03 -20.11 -1.09
N VAL A 58 29.28 -19.66 -1.01
CA VAL A 58 30.16 -19.97 0.13
C VAL A 58 29.66 -19.32 1.42
N ASN A 59 29.02 -18.17 1.34
CA ASN A 59 28.45 -17.48 2.50
C ASN A 59 27.07 -17.99 2.95
N GLN A 60 26.39 -18.85 2.19
CA GLN A 60 25.04 -19.32 2.56
C GLN A 60 25.01 -19.99 3.94
N ASN A 61 26.04 -20.77 4.30
CA ASN A 61 26.11 -21.44 5.60
C ASN A 61 26.28 -20.51 6.79
N GLU A 62 26.86 -19.33 6.55
CA GLU A 62 27.10 -18.32 7.59
C GLU A 62 26.13 -17.14 7.49
N MET A 63 25.26 -17.13 6.49
CA MET A 63 24.33 -16.04 6.22
C MET A 63 23.42 -15.78 7.41
N THR A 64 23.48 -14.56 7.90
CA THR A 64 22.67 -14.08 9.02
C THR A 64 21.31 -13.58 8.55
N PHE A 65 20.39 -13.42 9.50
CA PHE A 65 19.07 -12.84 9.22
C PHE A 65 19.17 -11.37 8.77
N GLU A 66 20.15 -10.62 9.24
CA GLU A 66 20.42 -9.24 8.83
C GLU A 66 20.82 -9.18 7.36
N GLU A 67 21.74 -10.02 6.93
CA GLU A 67 22.23 -10.09 5.55
C GLU A 67 21.12 -10.47 4.57
N ILE A 68 20.25 -11.41 4.90
CA ILE A 68 19.11 -11.76 4.03
C ILE A 68 18.08 -10.63 3.94
N ILE A 69 17.87 -9.85 5.01
CA ILE A 69 17.03 -8.65 4.97
C ILE A 69 17.59 -7.66 3.95
N ASP A 70 18.88 -7.40 3.96
CA ASP A 70 19.52 -6.47 3.03
C ASP A 70 19.39 -6.94 1.58
N LEU A 71 19.58 -8.22 1.32
CA LEU A 71 19.40 -8.83 0.01
C LEU A 71 17.93 -8.74 -0.44
N PHE A 72 17.01 -9.04 0.46
CA PHE A 72 15.57 -8.90 0.21
C PHE A 72 15.18 -7.46 -0.14
N LEU A 73 15.72 -6.48 0.58
CA LEU A 73 15.47 -5.07 0.31
C LEU A 73 16.04 -4.64 -1.05
N LYS A 74 17.28 -5.04 -1.38
CA LYS A 74 17.86 -4.80 -2.71
C LYS A 74 17.00 -5.40 -3.81
N PHE A 75 16.54 -6.64 -3.62
CA PHE A 75 15.63 -7.34 -4.56
C PHE A 75 14.29 -6.61 -4.72
N LYS A 76 13.69 -6.11 -3.63
CA LYS A 76 12.39 -5.43 -3.64
C LYS A 76 12.44 -4.00 -4.17
N ARG A 77 13.56 -3.30 -4.05
CA ARG A 77 13.70 -1.86 -4.34
C ARG A 77 13.12 -1.44 -5.70
N LYS A 78 13.32 -2.23 -6.74
CA LYS A 78 12.80 -1.96 -8.10
C LYS A 78 11.50 -2.70 -8.44
N ARG A 79 10.99 -3.56 -7.54
CA ARG A 79 9.85 -4.45 -7.78
C ARG A 79 8.60 -4.07 -7.01
N VAL A 80 8.72 -3.20 -6.03
CA VAL A 80 7.59 -2.71 -5.24
C VAL A 80 7.48 -1.19 -5.35
N ARG A 81 6.29 -0.66 -5.03
CA ARG A 81 6.11 0.80 -4.97
C ARG A 81 6.98 1.40 -3.87
N GLU A 82 7.45 2.63 -4.06
CA GLU A 82 8.29 3.36 -3.10
C GLU A 82 7.67 3.41 -1.70
N THR A 83 6.34 3.60 -1.61
CA THR A 83 5.61 3.56 -0.33
C THR A 83 5.67 2.20 0.37
N THR A 84 5.65 1.11 -0.38
CA THR A 84 5.80 -0.25 0.17
C THR A 84 7.21 -0.48 0.66
N TYR A 85 8.20 -0.04 -0.12
CA TYR A 85 9.61 -0.11 0.25
C TYR A 85 9.89 0.68 1.54
N TYR A 86 9.37 1.90 1.64
CA TYR A 86 9.47 2.71 2.85
C TYR A 86 8.86 2.01 4.08
N ASN A 87 7.70 1.38 3.90
CA ASN A 87 7.06 0.61 4.98
C ASN A 87 7.88 -0.59 5.44
N TYR A 88 8.71 -1.19 4.57
CA TYR A 88 9.64 -2.24 5.00
C TYR A 88 10.66 -1.67 5.99
N GLY A 89 11.21 -0.48 5.72
CA GLY A 89 12.14 0.19 6.63
C GLY A 89 11.59 0.35 8.05
N ASN A 90 10.31 0.72 8.18
CA ASN A 90 9.65 0.88 9.47
C ASN A 90 9.43 -0.44 10.23
N LYS A 91 9.50 -1.59 9.55
CA LYS A 91 9.31 -2.93 10.15
C LYS A 91 10.61 -3.58 10.59
N ILE A 92 11.73 -3.20 9.97
CA ILE A 92 13.05 -3.79 10.24
C ILE A 92 13.48 -3.68 11.71
N PRO A 93 13.29 -2.54 12.43
CA PRO A 93 13.67 -2.45 13.83
C PRO A 93 13.09 -3.54 14.72
N TYR A 94 11.91 -4.03 14.41
CA TYR A 94 11.23 -5.09 15.15
C TYR A 94 11.76 -6.50 14.84
N LEU A 95 12.64 -6.64 13.85
CA LEU A 95 13.33 -7.90 13.53
C LEU A 95 14.74 -7.98 14.14
N LYS A 96 15.19 -6.94 14.84
CA LYS A 96 16.53 -6.90 15.47
C LYS A 96 16.88 -8.12 16.33
N PRO A 97 15.94 -8.69 17.13
CA PRO A 97 16.23 -9.91 17.89
C PRO A 97 16.71 -11.10 17.04
N LEU A 98 16.38 -11.10 15.75
CA LEU A 98 16.75 -12.16 14.81
C LEU A 98 18.03 -11.89 14.05
N PHE A 99 18.56 -10.65 14.01
CA PHE A 99 19.63 -10.23 13.10
C PHE A 99 20.86 -11.14 13.12
N LYS A 100 21.31 -11.56 14.33
CA LYS A 100 22.50 -12.40 14.51
C LYS A 100 22.24 -13.90 14.31
N VAL A 101 20.99 -14.30 14.07
CA VAL A 101 20.65 -15.70 13.86
C VAL A 101 21.08 -16.10 12.45
N LYS A 102 21.87 -17.17 12.33
CA LYS A 102 22.20 -17.76 11.04
C LYS A 102 20.94 -18.43 10.46
N LEU A 103 20.67 -18.20 9.18
CA LEU A 103 19.45 -18.73 8.56
C LEU A 103 19.36 -20.25 8.59
N LYS A 104 20.49 -20.96 8.47
CA LYS A 104 20.53 -22.43 8.59
C LYS A 104 20.09 -22.94 9.97
N ASP A 105 20.31 -22.13 11.00
CA ASP A 105 20.01 -22.48 12.39
C ASP A 105 18.64 -21.93 12.84
N PHE A 106 17.94 -21.19 11.94
CA PHE A 106 16.64 -20.62 12.26
C PHE A 106 15.63 -21.72 12.55
N SER A 107 15.17 -21.78 13.79
CA SER A 107 14.29 -22.78 14.33
C SER A 107 13.04 -22.17 14.94
N TYR A 108 12.08 -23.02 15.31
CA TYR A 108 10.88 -22.56 16.01
C TYR A 108 11.20 -21.80 17.30
N SER A 109 12.25 -22.20 18.06
CA SER A 109 12.63 -21.48 19.28
C SER A 109 13.11 -20.05 19.03
N HIS A 110 13.71 -19.77 17.85
CA HIS A 110 14.04 -18.40 17.46
C HIS A 110 12.80 -17.57 17.10
N PHE A 111 11.84 -18.22 16.39
CA PHE A 111 10.55 -17.59 16.11
C PHE A 111 9.77 -17.32 17.39
N GLU A 112 9.68 -18.29 18.31
CA GLU A 112 8.96 -18.18 19.58
C GLU A 112 9.51 -17.03 20.42
N ARG A 113 10.84 -16.96 20.63
CA ARG A 113 11.46 -15.83 21.34
C ARG A 113 11.19 -14.48 20.70
N TRP A 114 11.22 -14.42 19.37
CA TRP A 114 10.85 -13.20 18.65
C TRP A 114 9.36 -12.87 18.81
N HIS A 115 8.50 -13.88 18.76
CA HIS A 115 7.06 -13.73 18.95
C HIS A 115 6.75 -13.20 20.36
N ASP A 116 7.40 -13.75 21.39
CA ASP A 116 7.27 -13.29 22.77
C ASP A 116 7.77 -11.86 22.96
N TYR A 117 8.93 -11.52 22.38
CA TYR A 117 9.40 -10.14 22.32
C TYR A 117 8.34 -9.20 21.72
N MET A 118 7.77 -9.55 20.57
CA MET A 118 6.73 -8.75 19.94
C MET A 118 5.47 -8.68 20.80
N GLN A 119 5.11 -9.77 21.48
CA GLN A 119 3.88 -9.84 22.28
C GLN A 119 4.00 -9.04 23.57
N TYR A 120 5.10 -9.17 24.29
CA TYR A 120 5.24 -8.69 25.67
C TYR A 120 6.13 -7.44 25.81
N GLU A 121 7.08 -7.23 24.92
CA GLU A 121 8.02 -6.10 25.02
C GLU A 121 7.67 -4.93 24.08
N THR A 122 6.63 -5.07 23.23
CA THR A 122 6.19 -3.99 22.36
C THR A 122 4.74 -3.57 22.65
N THR A 123 4.47 -2.28 22.59
CA THR A 123 3.12 -1.69 22.76
C THR A 123 2.32 -1.62 21.45
N LEU A 124 2.74 -2.37 20.41
CA LEU A 124 2.09 -2.34 19.11
C LEU A 124 0.71 -3.03 19.15
N ALA A 125 -0.26 -2.45 18.44
CA ALA A 125 -1.54 -3.11 18.19
C ALA A 125 -1.35 -4.44 17.45
N THR A 126 -2.20 -5.43 17.74
CA THR A 126 -2.18 -6.79 17.17
C THR A 126 -2.10 -6.78 15.64
N ARG A 127 -2.85 -5.90 14.99
CA ARG A 127 -2.80 -5.71 13.53
C ARG A 127 -1.39 -5.34 13.04
N THR A 128 -0.69 -4.44 13.74
CA THR A 128 0.67 -4.01 13.38
C THR A 128 1.67 -5.15 13.59
N LYS A 129 1.55 -5.90 14.70
CA LYS A 129 2.34 -7.10 14.96
C LYS A 129 2.18 -8.11 13.83
N ASN A 130 0.94 -8.37 13.40
CA ASN A 130 0.63 -9.26 12.28
C ASN A 130 1.18 -8.76 10.93
N ASP A 131 1.24 -7.46 10.69
CA ASP A 131 1.86 -6.91 9.48
C ASP A 131 3.38 -7.04 9.49
N ILE A 132 4.02 -7.00 10.67
CA ILE A 132 5.46 -7.30 10.83
C ILE A 132 5.70 -8.80 10.65
N TYR A 133 4.85 -9.65 11.21
CA TYR A 133 4.89 -11.10 11.00
C TYR A 133 4.79 -11.50 9.52
N LYS A 134 3.86 -10.91 8.77
CA LYS A 134 3.77 -11.13 7.32
C LYS A 134 5.04 -10.68 6.59
N PHE A 135 5.68 -9.61 7.06
CA PHE A 135 6.95 -9.15 6.53
C PHE A 135 8.07 -10.17 6.81
N LEU A 136 8.18 -10.69 8.04
CA LEU A 136 9.08 -11.79 8.38
C LEU A 136 8.87 -13.00 7.46
N LYS A 137 7.62 -13.46 7.28
CA LYS A 137 7.31 -14.57 6.36
C LYS A 137 7.74 -14.28 4.93
N SER A 138 7.62 -13.04 4.46
CA SER A 138 8.05 -12.67 3.11
C SER A 138 9.57 -12.73 2.92
N ILE A 139 10.36 -12.48 3.99
CA ILE A 139 11.81 -12.62 4.00
C ILE A 139 12.21 -14.11 4.00
N LEU A 140 11.57 -14.93 4.84
CA LEU A 140 11.82 -16.38 4.86
C LEU A 140 11.46 -17.02 3.51
N ASN A 141 10.33 -16.66 2.91
CA ASN A 141 9.96 -17.12 1.56
C ASN A 141 10.97 -16.70 0.50
N TYR A 142 11.53 -15.49 0.61
CA TYR A 142 12.60 -15.04 -0.26
C TYR A 142 13.87 -15.89 -0.07
N ALA A 143 14.25 -16.16 1.17
CA ALA A 143 15.40 -17.01 1.49
C ALA A 143 15.24 -18.44 0.93
N THR A 144 14.02 -19.01 1.03
CA THR A 144 13.71 -20.31 0.44
C THR A 144 13.80 -20.28 -1.09
N ALA A 145 13.20 -19.27 -1.72
CA ALA A 145 13.08 -19.23 -3.18
C ALA A 145 14.41 -18.93 -3.90
N TRP A 146 15.32 -18.18 -3.27
CA TRP A 146 16.53 -17.68 -3.92
C TRP A 146 17.83 -18.27 -3.35
N TYR A 147 17.78 -18.81 -2.13
CA TYR A 147 18.95 -19.32 -1.41
C TYR A 147 18.76 -20.74 -0.89
N GLU A 148 17.67 -21.41 -1.30
CA GLU A 148 17.37 -22.83 -0.99
C GLU A 148 17.27 -23.16 0.51
N PHE A 149 17.11 -22.16 1.40
CA PHE A 149 16.88 -22.42 2.81
C PHE A 149 15.52 -23.08 3.04
N SER A 150 15.47 -24.08 3.92
CA SER A 150 14.26 -24.81 4.23
C SER A 150 13.74 -24.49 5.63
N PHE A 151 12.51 -23.96 5.69
CA PHE A 151 11.80 -23.66 6.94
C PHE A 151 10.57 -24.55 7.14
N THR A 152 10.52 -25.72 6.50
CA THR A 152 9.38 -26.65 6.53
C THR A 152 9.00 -27.09 7.93
N LYS A 153 9.97 -27.21 8.86
CA LYS A 153 9.74 -27.54 10.27
C LYS A 153 9.25 -26.36 11.11
N VAL A 154 9.43 -25.14 10.62
CA VAL A 154 9.12 -23.88 11.34
C VAL A 154 7.75 -23.36 10.93
N TYR A 155 7.47 -23.29 9.63
CA TYR A 155 6.24 -22.71 9.08
C TYR A 155 4.93 -23.24 9.70
N PRO A 156 4.73 -24.55 9.90
CA PRO A 156 3.48 -25.07 10.47
C PRO A 156 3.18 -24.61 11.88
N LYS A 157 4.23 -24.22 12.62
CA LYS A 157 4.15 -23.77 14.01
C LYS A 157 4.09 -22.23 14.15
N MET A 158 4.34 -21.50 13.07
CA MET A 158 4.30 -20.04 13.07
C MET A 158 2.86 -19.55 13.07
N THR A 159 2.45 -18.89 14.14
CA THR A 159 1.09 -18.37 14.34
C THR A 159 1.04 -16.85 14.24
N ASN A 160 -0.12 -16.33 13.87
CA ASN A 160 -0.42 -14.90 13.98
C ASN A 160 -0.53 -14.50 15.47
N PHE A 161 -0.30 -13.20 15.71
CA PHE A 161 -0.65 -12.60 16.99
C PHE A 161 -2.16 -12.55 17.13
N ASN A 162 -2.64 -12.89 18.31
CA ASN A 162 -4.05 -12.82 18.68
C ASN A 162 -4.16 -12.18 20.08
N ASN A 163 -5.07 -11.26 20.22
CA ASN A 163 -5.45 -10.71 21.51
C ASN A 163 -6.96 -10.92 21.68
N PRO A 164 -7.39 -11.91 22.46
CA PRO A 164 -8.81 -12.21 22.64
C PRO A 164 -9.59 -11.07 23.29
N ASN A 165 -8.90 -10.15 23.95
CA ASN A 165 -9.49 -8.98 24.60
C ASN A 165 -9.51 -7.72 23.72
N GLU A 166 -8.92 -7.78 22.51
CA GLU A 166 -8.94 -6.67 21.58
C GLU A 166 -10.26 -6.68 20.79
N LEU A 167 -11.14 -5.77 21.13
CA LEU A 167 -12.37 -5.59 20.35
C LEU A 167 -12.01 -5.16 18.92
N PRO A 168 -12.74 -5.66 17.91
CA PRO A 168 -12.58 -5.18 16.56
C PRO A 168 -12.78 -3.66 16.55
N PRO A 169 -11.94 -2.90 15.82
CA PRO A 169 -12.10 -1.46 15.77
C PRO A 169 -13.49 -1.11 15.24
N GLU A 170 -14.22 -0.33 16.01
CA GLU A 170 -15.52 0.19 15.59
C GLU A 170 -15.35 1.00 14.30
N GLN A 171 -16.20 0.71 13.32
CA GLN A 171 -16.22 1.44 12.08
C GLN A 171 -17.14 2.64 12.22
N LEU A 172 -16.56 3.75 12.65
CA LEU A 172 -17.29 5.00 12.81
C LEU A 172 -17.57 5.63 11.44
N CYS A 173 -18.81 6.04 11.21
CA CYS A 173 -19.19 6.84 10.05
C CYS A 173 -20.20 7.91 10.49
N PHE A 174 -20.19 9.05 9.82
CA PHE A 174 -21.22 10.07 10.00
C PHE A 174 -22.51 9.64 9.33
N THR A 175 -23.63 9.87 10.01
CA THR A 175 -24.95 9.96 9.33
C THR A 175 -25.00 11.25 8.51
N TYR A 176 -26.06 11.43 7.74
CA TYR A 176 -26.26 12.66 6.98
C TYR A 176 -26.41 13.87 7.92
N GLU A 177 -27.19 13.73 9.00
CA GLU A 177 -27.43 14.75 10.00
C GLU A 177 -26.15 15.15 10.75
N GLU A 178 -25.36 14.16 11.18
CA GLU A 178 -24.06 14.42 11.81
C GLU A 178 -23.10 15.14 10.85
N PHE A 179 -23.13 14.80 9.55
CA PHE A 179 -22.31 15.50 8.57
C PHE A 179 -22.78 16.94 8.35
N GLN A 180 -24.10 17.22 8.36
CA GLN A 180 -24.59 18.59 8.30
C GLN A 180 -24.16 19.39 9.53
N GLN A 181 -24.31 18.86 10.75
CA GLN A 181 -23.85 19.50 11.98
C GLN A 181 -22.32 19.78 11.93
N PHE A 182 -21.54 18.82 11.39
CA PHE A 182 -20.11 18.99 11.17
C PHE A 182 -19.79 20.14 10.21
N LEU A 183 -20.59 20.33 9.16
CA LEU A 183 -20.42 21.40 8.18
C LEU A 183 -20.89 22.77 8.67
N GLU A 184 -21.88 22.84 9.57
CA GLU A 184 -22.42 24.11 10.07
C GLU A 184 -21.37 24.97 10.80
N VAL A 185 -20.38 24.33 11.43
CA VAL A 185 -19.29 25.03 12.13
C VAL A 185 -18.12 25.41 11.21
N GLU A 186 -18.19 25.04 9.92
CA GLU A 186 -17.15 25.35 8.94
C GLU A 186 -17.51 26.60 8.14
N GLU A 187 -16.84 27.70 8.48
CA GLU A 187 -17.08 29.02 7.89
C GLU A 187 -16.30 29.22 6.56
N ASP A 188 -15.16 28.55 6.42
CA ASP A 188 -14.31 28.65 5.23
C ASP A 188 -14.89 27.78 4.10
N ILE A 189 -15.34 28.44 3.03
CA ILE A 189 -16.00 27.76 1.90
C ILE A 189 -15.09 26.74 1.19
N ARG A 190 -13.77 26.94 1.22
CA ARG A 190 -12.82 26.00 0.66
C ARG A 190 -12.73 24.74 1.50
N TRP A 191 -12.67 24.87 2.84
CA TRP A 191 -12.69 23.74 3.74
C TRP A 191 -14.03 23.00 3.71
N ARG A 192 -15.12 23.73 3.62
CA ARG A 192 -16.45 23.15 3.45
C ARG A 192 -16.51 22.27 2.20
N ALA A 193 -16.10 22.78 1.04
CA ALA A 193 -16.04 22.02 -0.21
C ALA A 193 -15.10 20.80 -0.12
N ILE A 194 -13.97 20.88 0.61
CA ILE A 194 -13.06 19.76 0.84
C ILE A 194 -13.77 18.62 1.58
N PHE A 195 -14.49 18.92 2.65
CA PHE A 195 -15.20 17.90 3.42
C PHE A 195 -16.39 17.34 2.65
N GLU A 196 -17.09 18.16 1.89
CA GLU A 196 -18.15 17.71 0.97
C GLU A 196 -17.61 16.75 -0.10
N ILE A 197 -16.45 17.01 -0.69
CA ILE A 197 -15.80 16.08 -1.63
C ILE A 197 -15.52 14.73 -0.93
N LEU A 198 -15.01 14.75 0.30
CA LEU A 198 -14.74 13.52 1.04
C LEU A 198 -16.02 12.75 1.34
N TYR A 199 -17.07 13.43 1.74
CA TYR A 199 -18.34 12.81 2.13
C TYR A 199 -19.17 12.38 0.92
N TYR A 200 -19.45 13.28 -0.03
CA TYR A 200 -20.33 12.96 -1.16
C TYR A 200 -19.65 12.17 -2.28
N CYS A 201 -18.35 12.38 -2.51
CA CYS A 201 -17.61 11.68 -3.58
C CYS A 201 -16.76 10.51 -3.06
N GLY A 202 -16.65 10.33 -1.74
CA GLY A 202 -15.92 9.21 -1.14
C GLY A 202 -14.46 9.11 -1.55
N LEU A 203 -13.78 10.25 -1.80
CA LEU A 203 -12.38 10.24 -2.22
C LEU A 203 -11.47 9.72 -1.11
N ARG A 204 -10.43 8.97 -1.51
CA ARG A 204 -9.34 8.67 -0.59
C ARG A 204 -8.53 9.93 -0.30
N ARG A 205 -7.95 10.05 0.91
CA ARG A 205 -7.12 11.20 1.30
C ARG A 205 -6.07 11.56 0.24
N GLY A 206 -5.39 10.58 -0.35
CA GLY A 206 -4.38 10.82 -1.38
C GLY A 206 -4.97 11.29 -2.71
N GLU A 207 -6.18 10.88 -3.05
CA GLU A 207 -6.94 11.31 -4.23
C GLU A 207 -7.36 12.77 -4.07
N LEU A 208 -7.99 13.13 -2.93
CA LEU A 208 -8.34 14.51 -2.60
C LEU A 208 -7.14 15.45 -2.67
N ARG A 209 -6.04 15.07 -2.02
CA ARG A 209 -4.81 15.88 -2.00
C ARG A 209 -4.17 16.05 -3.39
N GLY A 210 -4.44 15.14 -4.30
CA GLY A 210 -3.97 15.19 -5.68
C GLY A 210 -4.93 15.89 -6.64
N LEU A 211 -6.11 16.28 -6.18
CA LEU A 211 -7.15 16.88 -7.01
C LEU A 211 -6.79 18.34 -7.35
N GLN A 212 -6.83 18.67 -8.61
CA GLN A 212 -6.57 20.00 -9.14
C GLN A 212 -7.82 20.58 -9.79
N TRP A 213 -7.91 21.90 -9.92
CA TRP A 213 -9.08 22.55 -10.51
C TRP A 213 -9.38 22.08 -11.93
N LYS A 214 -8.39 21.73 -12.73
CA LYS A 214 -8.56 21.13 -14.07
C LYS A 214 -9.23 19.74 -14.06
N ASP A 215 -9.28 19.07 -12.91
CA ASP A 215 -9.90 17.75 -12.76
C ASP A 215 -11.41 17.90 -12.43
N ILE A 216 -11.91 19.15 -12.29
CA ILE A 216 -13.31 19.48 -11.96
C ILE A 216 -13.96 20.24 -13.12
N ASP A 217 -15.05 19.69 -13.62
CA ASP A 217 -15.95 20.35 -14.56
C ASP A 217 -17.22 20.79 -13.81
N LEU A 218 -17.32 22.08 -13.55
CA LEU A 218 -18.42 22.68 -12.80
C LEU A 218 -19.71 22.80 -13.64
N GLU A 219 -19.57 22.86 -14.97
CA GLU A 219 -20.72 22.95 -15.88
C GLU A 219 -21.43 21.60 -15.98
N HIS A 220 -20.67 20.53 -16.25
CA HIS A 220 -21.20 19.19 -16.33
C HIS A 220 -21.31 18.48 -14.97
N ARG A 221 -20.91 19.15 -13.89
CA ARG A 221 -20.89 18.65 -12.50
C ARG A 221 -20.13 17.33 -12.39
N THR A 222 -18.92 17.28 -12.92
CA THR A 222 -18.08 16.07 -12.86
C THR A 222 -16.74 16.34 -12.20
N LEU A 223 -16.24 15.32 -11.49
CA LEU A 223 -14.94 15.28 -10.84
C LEU A 223 -14.18 14.04 -11.31
N SER A 224 -12.98 14.23 -11.83
CA SER A 224 -12.14 13.15 -12.37
C SER A 224 -11.01 12.79 -11.42
N VAL A 225 -11.01 11.53 -10.94
CA VAL A 225 -9.94 10.97 -10.10
C VAL A 225 -8.98 10.18 -11.00
N ARG A 226 -7.80 10.74 -11.30
CA ARG A 226 -6.80 10.11 -12.19
C ARG A 226 -5.45 9.90 -11.53
N LYS A 227 -5.21 10.54 -10.40
CA LYS A 227 -3.93 10.55 -9.68
C LYS A 227 -4.16 10.67 -8.19
N GLN A 228 -3.15 10.36 -7.43
CA GLN A 228 -3.11 10.58 -5.99
C GLN A 228 -1.73 11.09 -5.58
N ILE A 229 -1.64 11.75 -4.44
CA ILE A 229 -0.37 12.17 -3.85
C ILE A 229 0.07 11.20 -2.78
N THR A 230 1.38 10.98 -2.73
CA THR A 230 2.07 10.33 -1.60
C THR A 230 3.14 11.25 -1.04
N ASP A 231 3.19 11.36 0.29
CA ASP A 231 4.21 12.10 1.04
C ASP A 231 5.35 11.21 1.52
N ARG A 232 5.23 9.89 1.34
CA ARG A 232 6.23 8.93 1.84
C ARG A 232 7.53 8.95 1.03
N CYS A 233 7.93 10.12 0.58
CA CYS A 233 9.18 10.43 -0.09
C CYS A 233 9.96 11.56 0.62
N GLY A 234 9.61 11.85 1.88
CA GLY A 234 10.41 12.67 2.82
C GLY A 234 9.80 13.99 3.25
N SER A 235 9.48 14.94 2.41
CA SER A 235 9.01 16.28 2.81
C SER A 235 7.74 16.68 2.05
N ILE A 236 6.92 17.58 2.63
CA ILE A 236 5.77 18.20 1.94
C ILE A 236 6.19 18.81 0.60
N LYS A 237 7.39 19.36 0.54
CA LYS A 237 8.00 19.89 -0.70
C LYS A 237 8.45 18.80 -1.68
N LYS A 238 8.37 17.51 -1.31
CA LYS A 238 8.74 16.35 -2.14
C LYS A 238 7.56 15.39 -2.32
N TYR A 239 6.36 15.91 -2.54
CA TYR A 239 5.24 15.05 -2.93
C TYR A 239 5.46 14.48 -4.34
N LYS A 240 4.93 13.29 -4.57
CA LYS A 240 4.88 12.68 -5.90
C LYS A 240 3.45 12.36 -6.27
N PHE A 241 3.09 12.71 -7.50
CA PHE A 241 1.92 12.12 -8.12
C PHE A 241 2.19 10.64 -8.42
N VAL A 242 1.30 9.80 -7.98
CA VAL A 242 1.33 8.37 -8.28
C VAL A 242 0.00 7.97 -8.93
N VAL A 243 0.10 7.12 -9.94
CA VAL A 243 -1.08 6.52 -10.56
C VAL A 243 -1.75 5.63 -9.51
N PRO A 244 -3.08 5.62 -9.40
CA PRO A 244 -3.80 4.71 -8.53
C PRO A 244 -3.37 3.25 -8.72
N LYS A 245 -3.55 2.43 -7.69
CA LYS A 245 -3.07 1.03 -7.71
C LYS A 245 -3.72 0.18 -8.78
N THR A 246 -4.95 0.50 -9.15
CA THR A 246 -5.77 -0.27 -10.06
C THR A 246 -6.45 0.66 -11.07
N GLN A 247 -6.76 0.13 -12.23
CA GLN A 247 -7.44 0.85 -13.30
C GLN A 247 -8.84 1.32 -12.85
N ASN A 248 -9.54 0.56 -12.02
CA ASN A 248 -10.83 0.91 -11.44
C ASN A 248 -10.79 2.12 -10.50
N SER A 249 -9.60 2.49 -10.02
CA SER A 249 -9.44 3.72 -9.22
C SER A 249 -9.45 4.99 -10.07
N ILE A 250 -9.26 4.88 -11.40
CA ILE A 250 -9.41 5.98 -12.34
C ILE A 250 -10.88 6.04 -12.70
N ARG A 251 -11.54 7.12 -12.30
CA ARG A 251 -12.98 7.28 -12.46
C ARG A 251 -13.37 8.74 -12.58
N THR A 252 -14.51 8.99 -13.19
CA THR A 252 -15.20 10.29 -13.20
C THR A 252 -16.51 10.14 -12.44
N LEU A 253 -16.72 11.01 -11.46
CA LEU A 253 -17.87 11.02 -10.58
C LEU A 253 -18.78 12.19 -10.94
N LYS A 254 -20.09 12.02 -10.81
CA LYS A 254 -21.06 13.12 -10.81
C LYS A 254 -21.10 13.74 -9.41
N MET A 255 -21.12 15.07 -9.37
CA MET A 255 -21.20 15.83 -8.12
C MET A 255 -22.63 16.23 -7.82
N PRO A 256 -23.06 16.18 -6.53
CA PRO A 256 -24.33 16.78 -6.11
C PRO A 256 -24.37 18.28 -6.39
N LYS A 257 -25.57 18.86 -6.50
CA LYS A 257 -25.75 20.30 -6.73
C LYS A 257 -25.09 21.14 -5.62
N VAL A 258 -25.30 20.77 -4.35
CA VAL A 258 -24.75 21.47 -3.17
C VAL A 258 -23.22 21.59 -3.27
N LEU A 259 -22.53 20.49 -3.49
CA LEU A 259 -21.07 20.48 -3.66
C LEU A 259 -20.64 21.34 -4.86
N THR A 260 -21.37 21.31 -5.96
CA THR A 260 -21.03 22.08 -7.14
C THR A 260 -21.13 23.58 -6.88
N GLU A 261 -22.14 24.05 -6.15
CA GLU A 261 -22.30 25.46 -5.78
C GLU A 261 -21.19 25.92 -4.83
N ASP A 262 -20.83 25.12 -3.84
CA ASP A 262 -19.75 25.46 -2.91
C ASP A 262 -18.38 25.42 -3.61
N LEU A 263 -18.15 24.50 -4.55
CA LEU A 263 -16.96 24.52 -5.40
C LEU A 263 -16.89 25.72 -6.34
N LYS A 264 -18.01 26.24 -6.84
CA LYS A 264 -18.01 27.49 -7.62
C LYS A 264 -17.53 28.68 -6.75
N LYS A 265 -18.05 28.81 -5.53
CA LYS A 265 -17.62 29.85 -4.58
C LYS A 265 -16.14 29.69 -4.24
N ALA A 266 -15.70 28.47 -3.88
CA ALA A 266 -14.31 28.18 -3.56
C ALA A 266 -13.37 28.46 -4.73
N LYS A 267 -13.80 28.22 -5.99
CA LYS A 267 -13.02 28.55 -7.20
C LYS A 267 -12.91 30.05 -7.41
N LEU A 268 -13.94 30.82 -7.08
CA LEU A 268 -13.89 32.28 -7.14
C LEU A 268 -12.85 32.86 -6.16
N GLU A 269 -12.80 32.34 -4.93
CA GLU A 269 -11.76 32.71 -3.98
C GLU A 269 -10.36 32.29 -4.45
N ALA A 270 -10.21 31.04 -4.96
CA ALA A 270 -8.95 30.57 -5.48
C ALA A 270 -8.42 31.43 -6.64
N LYS A 271 -9.30 31.96 -7.51
CA LYS A 271 -8.92 32.87 -8.60
C LYS A 271 -8.37 34.20 -8.13
N GLN A 272 -8.64 34.64 -6.91
CA GLN A 272 -8.07 35.85 -6.31
C GLN A 272 -6.62 35.65 -5.83
N MET A 273 -6.17 34.41 -5.74
CA MET A 273 -4.79 34.11 -5.33
C MET A 273 -3.80 34.47 -6.44
N SER A 274 -2.68 35.09 -6.06
CA SER A 274 -1.60 35.41 -7.00
C SER A 274 -1.08 34.14 -7.69
N GLY A 275 -1.00 34.18 -9.03
CA GLY A 275 -0.51 33.09 -9.84
C GLY A 275 -1.48 31.92 -10.02
N PHE A 276 -2.76 32.08 -9.66
CA PHE A 276 -3.78 31.04 -9.86
C PHE A 276 -3.77 30.52 -11.30
N ASN A 277 -3.86 29.21 -11.42
CA ASN A 277 -4.10 28.50 -12.67
C ASN A 277 -4.80 27.16 -12.36
N GLU A 278 -5.34 26.51 -13.39
CA GLU A 278 -6.12 25.27 -13.25
C GLU A 278 -5.31 24.08 -12.70
N ASN A 279 -3.98 24.18 -12.57
CA ASN A 279 -3.15 23.18 -11.91
C ASN A 279 -3.05 23.38 -10.38
N TYR A 280 -3.60 24.46 -9.83
CA TYR A 280 -3.69 24.60 -8.37
C TYR A 280 -4.55 23.50 -7.77
N PHE A 281 -4.20 23.09 -6.56
CA PHE A 281 -4.92 22.06 -5.83
C PHE A 281 -6.22 22.61 -5.28
N VAL A 282 -7.30 21.85 -5.40
CA VAL A 282 -8.63 22.24 -4.89
C VAL A 282 -8.59 22.44 -3.38
N ALA A 283 -7.87 21.56 -2.68
CA ALA A 283 -7.73 21.60 -1.23
C ALA A 283 -6.63 22.55 -0.71
N ALA A 284 -6.01 23.34 -1.61
CA ALA A 284 -4.93 24.26 -1.22
C ALA A 284 -4.68 25.30 -2.33
N ASP A 285 -3.40 25.55 -2.65
CA ASP A 285 -2.97 26.48 -3.69
C ASP A 285 -2.00 25.81 -4.68
N ALA A 286 -0.83 26.39 -4.91
CA ALA A 286 0.23 25.80 -5.75
C ALA A 286 0.83 24.50 -5.16
N TRP A 287 0.65 24.26 -3.86
CA TRP A 287 1.17 23.10 -3.14
C TRP A 287 0.02 22.29 -2.52
N PRO A 288 0.15 20.96 -2.47
CA PRO A 288 -0.91 20.13 -1.90
C PRO A 288 -1.01 20.31 -0.39
N ILE A 289 -2.22 20.30 0.13
CA ILE A 289 -2.48 20.34 1.57
C ILE A 289 -1.77 19.21 2.31
N SER A 290 -1.28 19.47 3.52
CA SER A 290 -0.70 18.43 4.36
C SER A 290 -1.78 17.48 4.91
N SER A 291 -1.39 16.22 5.17
CA SER A 291 -2.29 15.27 5.83
C SER A 291 -2.66 15.69 7.24
N ASN A 292 -1.74 16.37 7.95
CA ASN A 292 -1.98 16.85 9.30
C ASN A 292 -2.99 18.01 9.30
N ALA A 293 -2.85 18.99 8.41
CA ALA A 293 -3.81 20.08 8.30
C ALA A 293 -5.25 19.59 8.06
N LEU A 294 -5.44 18.57 7.19
CA LEU A 294 -6.74 17.93 7.00
C LEU A 294 -7.27 17.29 8.29
N THR A 295 -6.39 16.61 9.02
CA THR A 295 -6.77 15.93 10.28
C THR A 295 -7.08 16.92 11.37
N ASP A 296 -6.25 17.96 11.53
CA ASP A 296 -6.40 18.99 12.56
C ASP A 296 -7.69 19.78 12.34
N ARG A 297 -7.98 20.21 11.09
CA ARG A 297 -9.24 20.91 10.79
C ARG A 297 -10.46 20.03 11.03
N LYS A 298 -10.41 18.76 10.58
CA LYS A 298 -11.47 17.79 10.84
C LYS A 298 -11.70 17.63 12.36
N ASN A 299 -10.63 17.45 13.16
CA ASN A 299 -10.76 17.30 14.61
C ASN A 299 -11.40 18.55 15.24
N SER A 300 -10.93 19.74 14.85
CA SER A 300 -11.49 21.00 15.32
C SER A 300 -12.98 21.13 15.02
N ASN A 301 -13.41 20.74 13.83
CA ASN A 301 -14.83 20.81 13.46
C ASN A 301 -15.66 19.78 14.23
N CYS A 302 -15.16 18.55 14.45
CA CYS A 302 -15.84 17.58 15.31
C CYS A 302 -16.00 18.11 16.76
N ASP A 303 -14.94 18.71 17.32
CA ASP A 303 -14.99 19.25 18.68
C ASP A 303 -15.98 20.42 18.81
N LYS A 304 -16.03 21.31 17.79
CA LYS A 304 -16.94 22.46 17.78
C LYS A 304 -18.40 22.05 17.56
N SER A 305 -18.67 21.08 16.71
CA SER A 305 -20.03 20.63 16.40
C SER A 305 -20.57 19.61 17.39
N GLY A 306 -19.70 19.03 18.25
CA GLY A 306 -20.09 17.99 19.19
C GLY A 306 -20.33 16.62 18.57
N VAL A 307 -20.07 16.43 17.26
CA VAL A 307 -20.19 15.12 16.61
C VAL A 307 -19.01 14.22 16.96
N LYS A 308 -19.19 12.91 16.83
CA LYS A 308 -18.15 11.92 17.13
C LYS A 308 -16.88 12.14 16.30
N GLN A 309 -15.72 11.83 16.89
CA GLN A 309 -14.46 11.85 16.17
C GLN A 309 -14.34 10.65 15.22
N ILE A 310 -14.15 10.91 13.92
CA ILE A 310 -13.91 9.89 12.90
C ILE A 310 -12.54 10.11 12.23
N ARG A 311 -12.00 9.10 11.58
CA ARG A 311 -10.76 9.24 10.78
C ARG A 311 -11.09 9.85 9.42
N LEU A 312 -10.14 10.48 8.76
CA LEU A 312 -10.33 11.00 7.39
C LEU A 312 -10.79 9.93 6.38
N HIS A 313 -10.42 8.67 6.60
CA HIS A 313 -10.89 7.57 5.72
C HIS A 313 -12.35 7.21 5.96
N ASP A 314 -12.86 7.52 7.14
CA ASP A 314 -14.23 7.17 7.52
C ASP A 314 -15.28 8.07 6.84
N PHE A 315 -14.90 9.24 6.29
CA PHE A 315 -15.77 9.98 5.36
C PHE A 315 -16.17 9.15 4.15
N ARG A 316 -15.24 8.34 3.63
CA ARG A 316 -15.53 7.43 2.54
C ARG A 316 -16.42 6.27 2.98
N HIS A 317 -16.29 5.83 4.23
CA HIS A 317 -17.22 4.87 4.83
C HIS A 317 -18.59 5.51 5.00
N SER A 318 -18.67 6.76 5.42
CA SER A 318 -19.91 7.52 5.53
C SER A 318 -20.60 7.67 4.15
N CYS A 319 -19.83 8.00 3.11
CA CYS A 319 -20.35 8.03 1.73
C CYS A 319 -20.97 6.69 1.30
N ALA A 320 -20.29 5.58 1.57
CA ALA A 320 -20.80 4.26 1.23
C ALA A 320 -22.05 3.91 2.01
N SER A 321 -22.06 4.16 3.32
CA SER A 321 -23.21 3.90 4.20
C SER A 321 -24.43 4.74 3.77
N LEU A 322 -24.22 6.02 3.47
CA LEU A 322 -25.30 6.88 2.94
C LEU A 322 -25.92 6.28 1.69
N LEU A 323 -25.10 5.96 0.68
CA LEU A 323 -25.58 5.45 -0.60
C LEU A 323 -26.29 4.10 -0.45
N ILE A 324 -25.83 3.23 0.43
CA ILE A 324 -26.43 1.91 0.67
C ILE A 324 -27.75 2.06 1.41
N ASN A 325 -27.82 2.89 2.44
CA ASN A 325 -29.06 3.14 3.20
C ASN A 325 -30.13 3.79 2.34
N GLU A 326 -29.74 4.58 1.32
CA GLU A 326 -30.65 5.15 0.33
C GLU A 326 -30.98 4.16 -0.81
N GLY A 327 -30.71 2.87 -0.65
CA GLY A 327 -31.08 1.81 -1.59
C GLY A 327 -30.21 1.70 -2.85
N ALA A 328 -29.04 2.36 -2.90
CA ALA A 328 -28.16 2.25 -4.06
C ALA A 328 -27.60 0.83 -4.20
N ASN A 329 -27.60 0.32 -5.43
CA ASN A 329 -27.04 -0.99 -5.74
C ASN A 329 -25.55 -1.06 -5.36
N ILE A 330 -25.17 -2.09 -4.59
CA ILE A 330 -23.80 -2.24 -4.05
C ILE A 330 -22.73 -2.30 -5.12
N GLN A 331 -23.03 -2.82 -6.32
CA GLN A 331 -22.07 -2.85 -7.43
C GLN A 331 -21.80 -1.42 -7.94
N VAL A 332 -22.86 -0.59 -7.97
CA VAL A 332 -22.75 0.83 -8.35
C VAL A 332 -21.95 1.59 -7.29
N VAL A 333 -22.22 1.35 -6.00
CA VAL A 333 -21.45 1.94 -4.89
C VAL A 333 -19.96 1.52 -4.96
N ALA A 334 -19.67 0.25 -5.16
CA ALA A 334 -18.29 -0.24 -5.30
C ALA A 334 -17.56 0.44 -6.46
N ARG A 335 -18.24 0.61 -7.62
CA ARG A 335 -17.69 1.32 -8.79
C ARG A 335 -17.50 2.80 -8.50
N TYR A 336 -18.49 3.45 -7.87
CA TYR A 336 -18.44 4.86 -7.47
C TYR A 336 -17.22 5.13 -6.58
N LEU A 337 -17.00 4.29 -5.60
CA LEU A 337 -15.86 4.37 -4.71
C LEU A 337 -14.54 3.94 -5.39
N GLY A 338 -14.56 3.23 -6.50
CA GLY A 338 -13.37 2.69 -7.17
C GLY A 338 -12.74 1.52 -6.38
N HIS A 339 -13.57 0.61 -5.88
CA HIS A 339 -13.13 -0.68 -5.33
C HIS A 339 -12.83 -1.64 -6.48
N THR A 340 -11.76 -2.39 -6.37
CA THR A 340 -11.35 -3.37 -7.39
C THR A 340 -12.19 -4.64 -7.29
N LYS A 341 -12.61 -4.97 -6.08
CA LYS A 341 -13.40 -6.14 -5.75
C LYS A 341 -14.64 -5.73 -4.99
N ILE A 342 -15.78 -6.22 -5.43
CA ILE A 342 -17.09 -5.98 -4.77
C ILE A 342 -17.06 -6.55 -3.35
N GLU A 343 -16.33 -7.66 -3.15
CA GLU A 343 -16.19 -8.32 -1.86
C GLU A 343 -15.62 -7.38 -0.77
N GLU A 344 -14.81 -6.37 -1.15
CA GLU A 344 -14.34 -5.36 -0.20
C GLU A 344 -15.51 -4.53 0.34
N THR A 345 -16.46 -4.17 -0.53
CA THR A 345 -17.65 -3.41 -0.16
C THR A 345 -18.62 -4.30 0.63
N LEU A 346 -18.90 -5.51 0.14
CA LEU A 346 -19.77 -6.47 0.82
C LEU A 346 -19.27 -6.77 2.23
N LYS A 347 -18.01 -7.16 2.39
CA LYS A 347 -17.42 -7.49 3.70
C LYS A 347 -17.52 -6.33 4.69
N THR A 348 -17.40 -5.09 4.19
CA THR A 348 -17.40 -3.90 5.03
C THR A 348 -18.80 -3.46 5.44
N TYR A 349 -19.78 -3.64 4.56
CA TYR A 349 -21.13 -3.07 4.71
C TYR A 349 -22.24 -4.14 4.74
N SER A 350 -21.93 -5.43 4.84
CA SER A 350 -22.93 -6.51 4.89
C SER A 350 -23.94 -6.34 6.01
N HIS A 351 -23.53 -5.76 7.14
CA HIS A 351 -24.41 -5.51 8.29
C HIS A 351 -25.52 -4.49 8.00
N LEU A 352 -25.35 -3.62 6.99
CA LEU A 352 -26.38 -2.67 6.58
C LEU A 352 -27.51 -3.32 5.75
N PHE A 353 -27.29 -4.53 5.25
CA PHE A 353 -28.29 -5.27 4.47
C PHE A 353 -29.14 -6.24 5.29
N ILE A 354 -28.88 -6.36 6.60
CA ILE A 354 -29.63 -7.29 7.47
C ILE A 354 -31.08 -6.81 7.68
N SER A 355 -31.30 -5.49 7.62
CA SER A 355 -32.65 -4.89 7.71
C SER A 355 -33.53 -5.11 6.47
N THR A 356 -32.97 -5.61 5.38
CA THR A 356 -33.68 -5.78 4.09
C THR A 356 -34.28 -7.17 3.88
N LEU A 357 -34.15 -8.10 4.82
CA LEU A 357 -34.78 -9.42 4.70
C LEU A 357 -36.32 -9.31 4.79
N ASP A 358 -36.81 -8.47 5.67
CA ASP A 358 -38.26 -8.19 5.76
C ASP A 358 -38.79 -7.47 4.52
N GLU A 359 -38.01 -6.51 3.97
CA GLU A 359 -38.31 -5.82 2.71
C GLU A 359 -38.39 -6.77 1.51
N ILE A 360 -37.61 -7.87 1.50
CA ILE A 360 -37.72 -8.89 0.43
C ILE A 360 -39.08 -9.59 0.47
N VAL A 361 -39.58 -9.88 1.66
CA VAL A 361 -40.90 -10.49 1.84
C VAL A 361 -41.97 -9.51 1.38
N ASP A 362 -41.89 -8.26 1.80
CA ASP A 362 -42.87 -7.20 1.37
C ASP A 362 -42.87 -7.02 -0.16
N VAL A 363 -41.71 -7.10 -0.83
CA VAL A 363 -41.64 -7.05 -2.31
C VAL A 363 -42.31 -8.26 -2.96
N ILE A 364 -42.18 -9.46 -2.37
CA ILE A 364 -42.84 -10.66 -2.87
C ILE A 364 -44.35 -10.56 -2.64
N ASP A 365 -44.75 -10.14 -1.45
CA ASP A 365 -46.17 -10.02 -1.07
C ASP A 365 -46.89 -8.97 -1.93
N SER A 366 -46.23 -7.82 -2.19
CA SER A 366 -46.78 -6.79 -3.10
C SER A 366 -47.03 -7.29 -4.54
N LYS A 367 -46.29 -8.33 -4.99
CA LYS A 367 -46.51 -8.94 -6.32
C LYS A 367 -47.53 -10.05 -6.32
N THR A 368 -47.81 -10.65 -5.17
CA THR A 368 -48.80 -11.70 -5.01
C THR A 368 -50.21 -11.15 -4.74
N ASP A 369 -50.30 -9.96 -4.14
CA ASP A 369 -51.58 -9.27 -3.86
C ASP A 369 -52.20 -8.58 -5.10
N ASP A 370 -51.44 -8.39 -6.18
CA ASP A 370 -51.90 -7.82 -7.46
C ASP A 370 -52.49 -8.88 -8.43
N ASN A 371 -52.71 -10.14 -7.98
CA ASN A 371 -53.42 -11.20 -8.73
C ASN A 371 -54.68 -11.64 -8.01
#